data_7ad688e0c4cf116a7adb96a016d97abf
#
_entry.id   7ad688e0c4cf116a7adb96a016d97abf
#
_cell.length_a   1.000
_cell.length_b   1.000
_cell.length_c   1.000
_cell.angle_alpha   90.00
_cell.angle_beta   90.00
_cell.angle_gamma   90.00
#
_symmetry.space_group_name_H-M   'P 1'
#
loop_
_entity.id
_entity.type
_entity.pdbx_description
1 polymer ?
#
loop_
_entity_poly.entity_id
_entity_poly.type
_entity_poly.pdbx_seq_one_letter_code
_entity_poly.pdbx_strand_id
1 'polypeptide(L)'
;IHGGREPRIGADGGYQENFIRGMEESARERAERVARAFPLRPGERVLDLGGGAATYAVAWAEGYPGAAITVFDTPGTLRVTRKVLREKGAEARVRLVEGDFLEDPLGGPYDFVWISQILHAFAVPDCLRLLRRARASLAPGGRAAVQEVFLADGETSPPRPGFFSGPMGGVAGGGASSPCCGRVSL
;
A
#
# COMPACT_ATOMS: atom_id res chain seq x y z
N ILE A 1 -2.74 -10.11 24.60
CA ILE A 1 -2.92 -8.66 24.79
C ILE A 1 -1.71 -7.98 24.16
N HIS A 2 -1.74 -7.66 22.86
CA HIS A 2 -0.79 -6.72 22.27
C HIS A 2 -1.60 -5.81 21.35
N GLY A 3 -1.98 -4.66 21.90
CA GLY A 3 -2.49 -3.55 21.13
C GLY A 3 -1.46 -3.17 20.07
N GLY A 4 -1.95 -2.78 18.91
CA GLY A 4 -1.17 -2.35 17.76
C GLY A 4 -0.18 -1.21 18.09
N ARG A 5 0.93 -1.58 18.71
CA ARG A 5 2.06 -0.69 18.88
C ARG A 5 2.87 -0.77 17.61
N GLU A 6 3.15 0.40 17.03
CA GLU A 6 4.23 0.54 16.06
C GLU A 6 5.38 -0.39 16.46
N PRO A 7 5.96 -1.15 15.52
CA PRO A 7 7.19 -1.85 15.82
C PRO A 7 8.14 -0.81 16.42
N ARG A 8 8.67 -1.07 17.62
CA ARG A 8 9.63 -0.21 18.30
C ARG A 8 10.95 -0.22 17.52
N ILE A 9 10.93 0.35 16.35
CA ILE A 9 12.09 0.74 15.59
C ILE A 9 12.54 2.02 16.27
N GLY A 10 13.63 1.95 16.96
CA GLY A 10 14.21 2.85 17.91
C GLY A 10 13.69 4.30 17.93
N ALA A 11 13.60 4.88 19.12
CA ALA A 11 13.12 6.24 19.38
C ALA A 11 13.97 7.36 18.73
N ASP A 12 14.85 7.02 17.78
CA ASP A 12 15.69 7.94 17.03
C ASP A 12 15.03 8.26 15.69
N GLY A 13 14.54 9.50 15.57
CA GLY A 13 13.90 9.99 14.34
C GLY A 13 14.78 9.85 13.08
N GLY A 14 16.08 9.76 13.22
CA GLY A 14 17.02 9.50 12.14
C GLY A 14 16.91 8.08 11.58
N TYR A 15 16.72 7.08 12.42
CA TYR A 15 16.57 5.69 11.97
C TYR A 15 15.29 5.50 11.14
N GLN A 16 14.18 6.04 11.60
CA GLN A 16 12.90 5.95 10.88
C GLN A 16 12.98 6.64 9.52
N GLU A 17 13.61 7.81 9.45
CA GLU A 17 13.80 8.54 8.20
C GLU A 17 14.66 7.73 7.22
N ASN A 18 15.81 7.20 7.69
CA ASN A 18 16.69 6.38 6.86
C ASN A 18 16.02 5.10 6.36
N PHE A 19 15.22 4.45 7.20
CA PHE A 19 14.44 3.28 6.82
C PHE A 19 13.43 3.60 5.72
N ILE A 20 12.63 4.65 5.87
CA ILE A 20 11.62 5.06 4.89
C ILE A 20 12.28 5.47 3.57
N ARG A 21 13.40 6.18 3.61
CA ARG A 21 14.16 6.55 2.41
C ARG A 21 14.78 5.35 1.70
N GLY A 22 15.29 4.36 2.44
CA GLY A 22 15.77 3.11 1.85
C GLY A 22 14.66 2.32 1.16
N MET A 23 13.46 2.30 1.74
CA MET A 23 12.27 1.70 1.12
C MET A 23 11.86 2.46 -0.15
N GLU A 24 11.92 3.79 -0.15
CA GLU A 24 11.67 4.62 -1.33
C GLU A 24 12.60 4.25 -2.48
N GLU A 25 13.90 4.21 -2.22
CA GLU A 25 14.89 3.91 -3.26
C GLU A 25 14.66 2.51 -3.86
N SER A 26 14.41 1.52 -3.01
CA SER A 26 14.13 0.14 -3.46
C SER A 26 12.83 0.00 -4.25
N ALA A 27 11.86 0.89 -4.02
CA ALA A 27 10.57 0.87 -4.70
C ALA A 27 10.53 1.70 -6.00
N ARG A 28 11.46 2.62 -6.21
CA ARG A 28 11.42 3.62 -7.29
C ARG A 28 11.24 3.03 -8.68
N GLU A 29 12.12 2.11 -9.09
CA GLU A 29 12.01 1.46 -10.40
C GLU A 29 10.75 0.62 -10.57
N ARG A 30 10.26 0.09 -9.45
CA ARG A 30 9.07 -0.75 -9.41
C ARG A 30 7.80 0.09 -9.49
N ALA A 31 7.79 1.28 -8.88
CA ALA A 31 6.61 2.13 -8.80
C ALA A 31 6.08 2.53 -10.18
N GLU A 32 6.95 2.91 -11.11
CA GLU A 32 6.54 3.21 -12.49
C GLU A 32 5.95 1.99 -13.22
N ARG A 33 6.55 0.80 -13.02
CA ARG A 33 6.03 -0.43 -13.62
C ARG A 33 4.67 -0.78 -13.04
N VAL A 34 4.49 -0.58 -11.73
CA VAL A 34 3.21 -0.79 -11.05
C VAL A 34 2.17 0.21 -11.55
N ALA A 35 2.51 1.48 -11.65
CA ALA A 35 1.58 2.49 -12.16
C ALA A 35 1.11 2.17 -13.59
N ARG A 36 1.99 1.66 -14.44
CA ARG A 36 1.62 1.18 -15.79
C ARG A 36 0.79 -0.10 -15.77
N ALA A 37 1.07 -1.02 -14.85
CA ALA A 37 0.31 -2.28 -14.72
C ALA A 37 -1.08 -2.09 -14.14
N PHE A 38 -1.27 -1.04 -13.33
CA PHE A 38 -2.54 -0.65 -12.73
C PHE A 38 -2.95 0.77 -13.19
N PRO A 39 -3.33 0.92 -14.45
CA PRO A 39 -3.68 2.23 -15.00
C PRO A 39 -4.91 2.79 -14.31
N LEU A 40 -4.90 4.10 -14.09
CA LEU A 40 -6.01 4.85 -13.51
C LEU A 40 -6.84 5.54 -14.59
N ARG A 41 -8.13 5.66 -14.33
CA ARG A 41 -9.05 6.46 -15.15
C ARG A 41 -9.04 7.91 -14.65
N PRO A 42 -9.36 8.87 -15.51
CA PRO A 42 -9.56 10.25 -15.07
C PRO A 42 -10.60 10.32 -13.95
N GLY A 43 -10.26 11.02 -12.86
CA GLY A 43 -11.14 11.19 -11.71
C GLY A 43 -11.17 10.02 -10.72
N GLU A 44 -10.44 8.91 -10.96
CA GLU A 44 -10.36 7.81 -9.97
C GLU A 44 -9.75 8.30 -8.66
N ARG A 45 -10.35 7.86 -7.56
CA ARG A 45 -9.89 8.09 -6.18
C ARG A 45 -9.10 6.88 -5.73
N VAL A 46 -7.85 7.11 -5.39
CA VAL A 46 -6.91 6.06 -5.01
C VAL A 46 -6.52 6.19 -3.55
N LEU A 47 -6.49 5.07 -2.84
CA LEU A 47 -5.90 4.95 -1.52
C LEU A 47 -4.62 4.12 -1.63
N ASP A 48 -3.49 4.70 -1.26
CA ASP A 48 -2.23 4.00 -0.99
C ASP A 48 -2.17 3.75 0.53
N LEU A 49 -2.56 2.56 0.95
CA LEU A 49 -2.71 2.17 2.35
C LEU A 49 -1.37 1.64 2.88
N GLY A 50 -0.77 2.39 3.81
CA GLY A 50 0.59 2.13 4.27
C GLY A 50 1.63 2.58 3.24
N GLY A 51 1.39 3.72 2.57
CA GLY A 51 2.18 4.17 1.44
C GLY A 51 3.61 4.64 1.76
N GLY A 52 4.01 4.68 3.03
CA GLY A 52 5.38 4.99 3.43
C GLY A 52 5.88 6.31 2.85
N ALA A 53 6.93 6.26 2.04
CA ALA A 53 7.48 7.42 1.33
C ALA A 53 6.60 7.95 0.18
N ALA A 54 5.41 7.40 -0.03
CA ALA A 54 4.49 7.73 -1.13
C ALA A 54 5.05 7.44 -2.53
N THR A 55 5.96 6.50 -2.68
CA THR A 55 6.65 6.23 -3.95
C THR A 55 5.67 5.81 -5.05
N TYR A 56 4.72 4.94 -4.73
CA TYR A 56 3.66 4.52 -5.67
C TYR A 56 2.65 5.64 -5.92
N ALA A 57 2.24 6.33 -4.86
CA ALA A 57 1.32 7.46 -4.94
C ALA A 57 1.86 8.55 -5.87
N VAL A 58 3.15 8.89 -5.79
CA VAL A 58 3.82 9.85 -6.67
C VAL A 58 3.81 9.35 -8.11
N ALA A 59 4.16 8.08 -8.36
CA ALA A 59 4.18 7.53 -9.72
C ALA A 59 2.78 7.59 -10.38
N TRP A 60 1.71 7.32 -9.63
CA TRP A 60 0.34 7.50 -10.15
C TRP A 60 -0.02 8.98 -10.34
N ALA A 61 0.34 9.85 -9.39
CA ALA A 61 0.05 11.28 -9.51
C ALA A 61 0.76 11.95 -10.71
N GLU A 62 1.92 11.43 -11.09
CA GLU A 62 2.67 11.88 -12.27
C GLU A 62 2.09 11.29 -13.57
N GLY A 63 1.80 10.00 -13.56
CA GLY A 63 1.28 9.32 -14.76
C GLY A 63 -0.19 9.61 -15.06
N TYR A 64 -0.98 10.00 -14.05
CA TYR A 64 -2.43 10.18 -14.14
C TYR A 64 -2.88 11.46 -13.42
N PRO A 65 -2.61 12.65 -13.97
CA PRO A 65 -2.82 13.92 -13.28
C PRO A 65 -4.27 14.26 -12.92
N GLY A 66 -5.22 13.52 -13.48
CA GLY A 66 -6.65 13.65 -13.14
C GLY A 66 -7.11 12.75 -12.00
N ALA A 67 -6.27 11.88 -11.46
CA ALA A 67 -6.60 11.00 -10.35
C ALA A 67 -6.41 11.70 -9.00
N ALA A 68 -7.26 11.37 -8.01
CA ALA A 68 -7.17 11.88 -6.65
C ALA A 68 -6.45 10.84 -5.76
N ILE A 69 -5.19 11.07 -5.47
CA ILE A 69 -4.35 10.12 -4.73
C ILE A 69 -4.32 10.49 -3.25
N THR A 70 -4.62 9.51 -2.40
CA THR A 70 -4.52 9.63 -0.94
C THR A 70 -3.55 8.58 -0.40
N VAL A 71 -2.63 8.99 0.44
CA VAL A 71 -1.78 8.10 1.26
C VAL A 71 -2.32 8.11 2.68
N PHE A 72 -2.60 6.92 3.22
CA PHE A 72 -2.93 6.74 4.62
C PHE A 72 -1.78 6.01 5.31
N ASP A 73 -1.25 6.62 6.37
CA ASP A 73 -0.17 6.03 7.15
C ASP A 73 -0.13 6.61 8.57
N THR A 74 0.74 6.08 9.43
CA THR A 74 0.92 6.57 10.79
C THR A 74 1.47 7.99 10.81
N PRO A 75 1.18 8.79 11.87
CA PRO A 75 1.70 10.15 11.99
C PRO A 75 3.24 10.20 11.92
N GLY A 76 3.92 9.18 12.47
CA GLY A 76 5.38 9.06 12.43
C GLY A 76 5.90 8.95 11.01
N THR A 77 5.34 8.05 10.22
CA THR A 77 5.68 7.86 8.80
C THR A 77 5.39 9.11 7.99
N LEU A 78 4.20 9.71 8.14
CA LEU A 78 3.79 10.87 7.34
C LEU A 78 4.64 12.13 7.59
N ARG A 79 5.33 12.24 8.71
CA ARG A 79 6.33 13.31 8.88
C ARG A 79 7.46 13.22 7.85
N VAL A 80 7.93 11.99 7.58
CA VAL A 80 8.97 11.74 6.57
C VAL A 80 8.38 11.86 5.16
N THR A 81 7.18 11.31 4.94
CA THR A 81 6.46 11.40 3.65
C THR A 81 6.31 12.84 3.19
N ARG A 82 5.94 13.78 4.09
CA ARG A 82 5.84 15.21 3.75
C ARG A 82 7.15 15.78 3.25
N LYS A 83 8.30 15.39 3.85
CA LYS A 83 9.63 15.83 3.38
C LYS A 83 9.90 15.30 1.97
N VAL A 84 9.65 14.00 1.73
CA VAL A 84 9.85 13.38 0.43
C VAL A 84 8.97 14.02 -0.65
N LEU A 85 7.70 14.24 -0.36
CA LEU A 85 6.79 14.90 -1.32
C LEU A 85 7.23 16.32 -1.65
N ARG A 86 7.74 17.08 -0.67
CA ARG A 86 8.29 18.42 -0.89
C ARG A 86 9.51 18.38 -1.78
N GLU A 87 10.46 17.50 -1.52
CA GLU A 87 11.66 17.31 -2.32
C GLU A 87 11.34 16.95 -3.78
N LYS A 88 10.22 16.24 -3.99
CA LYS A 88 9.74 15.85 -5.34
C LYS A 88 8.78 16.86 -5.97
N GLY A 89 8.41 17.94 -5.27
CA GLY A 89 7.39 18.89 -5.76
C GLY A 89 6.01 18.26 -5.97
N ALA A 90 5.67 17.22 -5.19
CA ALA A 90 4.45 16.44 -5.32
C ALA A 90 3.41 16.71 -4.22
N GLU A 91 3.66 17.65 -3.30
CA GLU A 91 2.77 17.94 -2.15
C GLU A 91 1.32 18.28 -2.57
N ALA A 92 1.16 19.04 -3.65
CA ALA A 92 -0.17 19.42 -4.13
C ALA A 92 -0.93 18.28 -4.84
N ARG A 93 -0.26 17.18 -5.16
CA ARG A 93 -0.81 16.07 -5.95
C ARG A 93 -1.19 14.85 -5.11
N VAL A 94 -0.71 14.77 -3.87
CA VAL A 94 -0.92 13.63 -2.98
C VAL A 94 -1.47 14.11 -1.65
N ARG A 95 -2.68 13.68 -1.31
CA ARG A 95 -3.30 13.94 -0.01
C ARG A 95 -2.72 12.96 1.02
N LEU A 96 -2.38 13.47 2.20
CA LEU A 96 -1.96 12.64 3.34
C LEU A 96 -3.04 12.59 4.40
N VAL A 97 -3.35 11.38 4.87
CA VAL A 97 -4.28 11.12 5.97
C VAL A 97 -3.55 10.28 6.99
N GLU A 98 -3.46 10.77 8.21
CA GLU A 98 -2.81 10.06 9.31
C GLU A 98 -3.82 9.27 10.15
N GLY A 99 -3.40 8.10 10.63
CA GLY A 99 -4.23 7.29 11.51
C GLY A 99 -3.67 5.90 11.79
N ASP A 100 -4.39 5.18 12.63
CA ASP A 100 -4.17 3.77 12.91
C ASP A 100 -4.91 2.92 11.86
N PHE A 101 -4.19 1.99 11.24
CA PHE A 101 -4.73 1.13 10.18
C PHE A 101 -5.92 0.27 10.63
N LEU A 102 -5.95 -0.11 11.90
CA LEU A 102 -6.95 -1.02 12.45
C LEU A 102 -8.13 -0.30 13.10
N GLU A 103 -7.93 0.95 13.54
CA GLU A 103 -8.94 1.66 14.34
C GLU A 103 -9.56 2.85 13.59
N ASP A 104 -8.72 3.70 12.97
CA ASP A 104 -9.19 4.96 12.42
C ASP A 104 -9.87 4.81 11.05
N PRO A 105 -10.85 5.65 10.72
CA PRO A 105 -11.52 5.61 9.42
C PRO A 105 -10.55 5.79 8.27
N LEU A 106 -10.50 4.85 7.32
CA LEU A 106 -9.67 4.96 6.12
C LEU A 106 -10.20 6.00 5.13
N GLY A 107 -11.42 6.51 5.34
CA GLY A 107 -12.08 7.40 4.40
C GLY A 107 -12.70 6.66 3.21
N GLY A 108 -12.85 7.36 2.10
CA GLY A 108 -13.46 6.82 0.88
C GLY A 108 -14.79 7.48 0.54
N PRO A 109 -15.54 6.92 -0.40
CA PRO A 109 -15.25 5.69 -1.12
C PRO A 109 -14.12 5.88 -2.14
N TYR A 110 -13.27 4.84 -2.30
CA TYR A 110 -12.16 4.80 -3.26
C TYR A 110 -12.48 3.89 -4.44
N ASP A 111 -11.97 4.23 -5.61
CA ASP A 111 -12.13 3.43 -6.82
C ASP A 111 -11.00 2.39 -6.95
N PHE A 112 -9.85 2.70 -6.33
CA PHE A 112 -8.71 1.79 -6.25
C PHE A 112 -8.03 1.89 -4.87
N VAL A 113 -7.75 0.73 -4.25
CA VAL A 113 -6.95 0.62 -3.03
C VAL A 113 -5.68 -0.17 -3.33
N TRP A 114 -4.55 0.43 -3.07
CA TRP A 114 -3.23 -0.19 -3.15
C TRP A 114 -2.71 -0.50 -1.76
N ILE A 115 -2.23 -1.73 -1.54
CA ILE A 115 -1.66 -2.21 -0.28
C ILE A 115 -0.32 -2.84 -0.60
N SER A 116 0.78 -2.25 -0.13
CA SER A 116 2.12 -2.73 -0.46
C SER A 116 3.01 -2.83 0.77
N GLN A 117 3.57 -4.02 0.99
CA GLN A 117 4.60 -4.27 2.00
C GLN A 117 4.20 -3.80 3.41
N ILE A 118 2.95 -4.09 3.80
CA ILE A 118 2.43 -3.71 5.11
C ILE A 118 1.87 -4.91 5.88
N LEU A 119 1.36 -5.94 5.20
CA LEU A 119 0.69 -7.05 5.87
C LEU A 119 1.65 -7.85 6.76
N HIS A 120 2.92 -7.95 6.39
CA HIS A 120 3.94 -8.62 7.19
C HIS A 120 4.20 -7.96 8.56
N ALA A 121 3.75 -6.73 8.78
CA ALA A 121 3.84 -6.04 10.07
C ALA A 121 2.75 -6.46 11.07
N PHE A 122 1.75 -7.22 10.64
CA PHE A 122 0.58 -7.59 11.41
C PHE A 122 0.45 -9.10 11.60
N ALA A 123 -0.17 -9.52 12.71
CA ALA A 123 -0.62 -10.89 12.87
C ALA A 123 -1.80 -11.20 11.92
N VAL A 124 -2.00 -12.48 11.59
CA VAL A 124 -3.03 -12.90 10.63
C VAL A 124 -4.44 -12.34 10.93
N PRO A 125 -4.94 -12.32 12.20
CA PRO A 125 -6.24 -11.72 12.49
C PRO A 125 -6.32 -10.23 12.11
N ASP A 126 -5.24 -9.48 12.36
CA ASP A 126 -5.16 -8.05 12.04
C ASP A 126 -5.02 -7.80 10.54
N CYS A 127 -4.28 -8.67 9.82
CA CYS A 127 -4.26 -8.64 8.35
C CYS A 127 -5.68 -8.79 7.77
N LEU A 128 -6.45 -9.76 8.28
CA LEU A 128 -7.84 -9.96 7.84
C LEU A 128 -8.73 -8.75 8.19
N ARG A 129 -8.53 -8.15 9.36
CA ARG A 129 -9.23 -6.93 9.76
C ARG A 129 -8.90 -5.78 8.82
N LEU A 130 -7.61 -5.55 8.54
CA LEU A 130 -7.15 -4.52 7.61
C LEU A 130 -7.74 -4.69 6.20
N LEU A 131 -7.71 -5.91 5.67
CA LEU A 131 -8.27 -6.20 4.35
C LEU A 131 -9.79 -5.98 4.29
N ARG A 132 -10.54 -6.34 5.35
CA ARG A 132 -11.98 -6.03 5.43
C ARG A 132 -12.25 -4.53 5.46
N ARG A 133 -11.43 -3.76 6.18
CA ARG A 133 -11.52 -2.30 6.23
C ARG A 133 -11.21 -1.67 4.88
N ALA A 134 -10.15 -2.14 4.22
CA ALA A 134 -9.80 -1.71 2.87
C ALA A 134 -10.95 -2.00 1.89
N ARG A 135 -11.57 -3.19 1.97
CA ARG A 135 -12.76 -3.52 1.18
C ARG A 135 -13.92 -2.58 1.46
N ALA A 136 -14.20 -2.29 2.74
CA ALA A 136 -15.30 -1.41 3.14
C ALA A 136 -15.10 0.05 2.67
N SER A 137 -13.85 0.46 2.41
CA SER A 137 -13.53 1.79 1.88
C SER A 137 -13.64 1.90 0.35
N LEU A 138 -13.91 0.79 -0.36
CA LEU A 138 -14.08 0.79 -1.81
C LEU A 138 -15.47 1.30 -2.23
N ALA A 139 -15.50 1.99 -3.34
CA ALA A 139 -16.72 2.30 -4.07
C ALA A 139 -17.33 1.02 -4.67
N PRO A 140 -18.64 1.01 -5.00
CA PRO A 140 -19.22 -0.06 -5.81
C PRO A 140 -18.44 -0.25 -7.12
N GLY A 141 -17.98 -1.48 -7.39
CA GLY A 141 -17.12 -1.77 -8.54
C GLY A 141 -15.65 -1.34 -8.40
N GLY A 142 -15.26 -0.82 -7.25
CA GLY A 142 -13.88 -0.51 -6.94
C GLY A 142 -13.01 -1.78 -6.86
N ARG A 143 -11.71 -1.59 -7.03
CA ARG A 143 -10.71 -2.66 -7.03
C ARG A 143 -9.65 -2.44 -5.97
N ALA A 144 -9.05 -3.53 -5.49
CA ALA A 144 -7.86 -3.47 -4.65
C ALA A 144 -6.74 -4.33 -5.24
N ALA A 145 -5.52 -3.94 -4.96
CA ALA A 145 -4.34 -4.74 -5.26
C ALA A 145 -3.41 -4.81 -4.04
N VAL A 146 -2.86 -5.98 -3.81
CA VAL A 146 -1.92 -6.24 -2.72
C VAL A 146 -0.59 -6.66 -3.32
N GLN A 147 0.47 -6.00 -2.91
CA GLN A 147 1.85 -6.39 -3.19
C GLN A 147 2.53 -6.77 -1.88
N GLU A 148 2.90 -8.04 -1.76
CA GLU A 148 3.56 -8.53 -0.56
C GLU A 148 4.56 -9.65 -0.92
N VAL A 149 5.44 -9.95 0.01
CA VAL A 149 6.30 -11.14 -0.09
C VAL A 149 5.55 -12.30 0.53
N PHE A 150 5.22 -13.29 -0.27
CA PHE A 150 4.58 -14.51 0.20
C PHE A 150 5.59 -15.65 0.20
N LEU A 151 5.63 -16.40 1.30
CA LEU A 151 6.37 -17.65 1.39
C LEU A 151 5.45 -18.79 0.95
N ALA A 152 5.95 -19.73 0.15
CA ALA A 152 5.24 -20.97 -0.08
C ALA A 152 5.36 -21.88 1.15
N ASP A 153 4.37 -22.74 1.36
CA ASP A 153 4.37 -23.67 2.49
C ASP A 153 5.65 -24.53 2.49
N GLY A 154 6.38 -24.46 3.60
CA GLY A 154 7.64 -25.19 3.75
C GLY A 154 8.90 -24.50 3.20
N GLU A 155 8.80 -23.30 2.64
CA GLU A 155 9.95 -22.53 2.17
C GLU A 155 10.44 -21.52 3.22
N THR A 156 11.77 -21.45 3.37
CA THR A 156 12.45 -20.50 4.27
C THR A 156 12.98 -19.26 3.54
N SER A 157 12.90 -19.25 2.21
CA SER A 157 13.28 -18.12 1.35
C SER A 157 12.11 -17.73 0.45
N PRO A 158 11.80 -16.44 0.32
CA PRO A 158 10.70 -16.02 -0.52
C PRO A 158 11.02 -16.32 -2.00
N PRO A 159 10.13 -16.99 -2.73
CA PRO A 159 10.10 -16.85 -4.17
C PRO A 159 9.81 -15.37 -4.50
N ARG A 160 10.13 -14.94 -5.70
CA ARG A 160 10.00 -13.55 -6.14
C ARG A 160 8.71 -12.88 -5.66
N PRO A 161 8.74 -11.56 -5.32
CA PRO A 161 7.55 -10.84 -4.85
C PRO A 161 6.37 -11.07 -5.78
N GLY A 162 5.28 -11.60 -5.26
CA GLY A 162 4.03 -11.80 -5.98
C GLY A 162 3.15 -10.57 -5.95
N PHE A 163 2.40 -10.33 -7.03
CA PHE A 163 1.35 -9.33 -7.07
C PHE A 163 0.00 -10.03 -7.02
N PHE A 164 -0.90 -9.57 -6.15
CA PHE A 164 -2.29 -9.98 -6.14
C PHE A 164 -3.17 -8.77 -6.45
N SER A 165 -3.97 -8.87 -7.50
CA SER A 165 -4.98 -7.85 -7.82
C SER A 165 -6.30 -8.49 -8.15
N GLY A 166 -7.38 -7.94 -7.63
CA GLY A 166 -8.72 -8.40 -7.95
C GLY A 166 -9.83 -7.60 -7.26
N PRO A 167 -11.09 -7.73 -7.71
CA PRO A 167 -12.20 -7.34 -6.87
C PRO A 167 -12.16 -8.21 -5.61
N MET A 168 -12.27 -7.57 -4.43
CA MET A 168 -12.15 -8.26 -3.13
C MET A 168 -13.36 -9.18 -2.87
N GLY A 169 -13.40 -10.36 -3.48
CA GLY A 169 -14.52 -11.28 -3.42
C GLY A 169 -14.24 -12.76 -3.17
N GLY A 170 -13.01 -13.19 -2.90
CA GLY A 170 -12.71 -14.60 -2.59
C GLY A 170 -11.27 -14.88 -2.27
N VAL A 171 -11.02 -15.79 -1.33
CA VAL A 171 -9.69 -16.34 -1.04
C VAL A 171 -9.50 -17.52 -1.97
N ALA A 172 -8.63 -17.42 -2.97
CA ALA A 172 -8.25 -18.55 -3.80
C ALA A 172 -6.94 -19.14 -3.32
N GLY A 173 -7.01 -20.37 -2.82
CA GLY A 173 -5.83 -21.19 -2.58
C GLY A 173 -5.30 -21.80 -3.88
N GLY A 174 -4.00 -21.80 -3.99
CA GLY A 174 -3.15 -22.78 -4.66
C GLY A 174 -3.22 -22.98 -6.17
N GLY A 175 -2.07 -22.87 -6.84
CA GLY A 175 -1.81 -23.54 -8.09
C GLY A 175 -0.94 -22.79 -9.09
N ALA A 176 0.34 -23.16 -9.15
CA ALA A 176 1.28 -23.20 -10.29
C ALA A 176 1.38 -22.03 -11.29
N SER A 177 2.57 -21.44 -11.30
CA SER A 177 3.38 -20.98 -12.44
C SER A 177 2.71 -20.13 -13.53
N SER A 178 2.81 -18.81 -13.38
CA SER A 178 3.15 -17.88 -14.46
C SER A 178 3.48 -16.51 -13.89
N PRO A 179 4.40 -15.72 -14.47
CA PRO A 179 4.80 -14.43 -13.96
C PRO A 179 3.80 -13.36 -14.39
N CYS A 180 2.59 -13.41 -13.91
CA CYS A 180 1.55 -12.44 -14.21
C CYS A 180 0.51 -12.39 -13.10
N CYS A 181 0.10 -11.19 -12.73
CA CYS A 181 -1.05 -10.83 -11.93
C CYS A 181 -2.07 -11.95 -11.66
N GLY A 182 -2.00 -12.53 -10.45
CA GLY A 182 -3.11 -13.34 -9.95
C GLY A 182 -4.27 -12.40 -9.58
N ARG A 183 -5.44 -12.59 -10.18
CA ARG A 183 -6.68 -11.94 -9.71
C ARG A 183 -7.17 -12.71 -8.50
N VAL A 184 -7.28 -12.05 -7.38
CA VAL A 184 -8.04 -12.55 -6.23
C VAL A 184 -9.40 -11.89 -6.29
N SER A 185 -10.45 -12.69 -6.50
CA SER A 185 -11.83 -12.26 -6.25
C SER A 185 -12.14 -12.56 -4.79
N LEU A 186 -12.38 -11.56 -3.99
CA LEU A 186 -12.82 -11.66 -2.59
C LEU A 186 -14.34 -11.60 -2.52
#